data_59934126436194fe7f8ab41c53e45439
#
_entry.id   59934126436194fe7f8ab41c53e45439
#
_cell.length_a   1.000
_cell.length_b   1.000
_cell.length_c   1.000
_cell.angle_alpha   90.00
_cell.angle_beta   90.00
_cell.angle_gamma   90.00
#
_symmetry.space_group_name_H-M   'P 1'
#
loop_
_entity.id
_entity.type
_entity.pdbx_description
1 polymer ?
#
loop_
_entity_poly.entity_id
_entity_poly.type
_entity_poly.pdbx_seq_one_letter_code
_entity_poly.pdbx_strand_id
1 'polypeptide(L)'
;QYKLGHPDEALKYQELACKGYDWNDKEMNERYALYHEKAVNNPAETEKLLSHLIIEGKASEKMKEQHKRLFIANNTLETAYEKLAEQLQWRANAAMKEELKESMMNEPAPAFALKDLAGNTVSLESLKGKVVVLDFWATWCGPCKASFPGMQDAVNKFASSDEVVFLFVDTWERAEDKAKNAKDFIESKGYSFHVLLDEENKVVEVYQL
;
A
#
# COMPACT_ATOMS: atom_id res chain seq x y z
N GLN A 1 10.66 30.67 -1.88
CA GLN A 1 11.72 31.15 -0.95
C GLN A 1 13.06 30.42 -1.17
N TYR A 2 13.05 29.07 -1.30
CA TYR A 2 14.29 28.31 -1.55
C TYR A 2 15.06 28.78 -2.81
N LYS A 3 14.35 29.04 -3.93
CA LYS A 3 14.95 29.56 -5.17
C LYS A 3 15.47 31.01 -5.04
N LEU A 4 15.01 31.72 -4.02
CA LEU A 4 15.44 33.11 -3.71
C LEU A 4 16.57 33.16 -2.69
N GLY A 5 17.14 31.99 -2.29
CA GLY A 5 18.25 31.93 -1.34
C GLY A 5 17.85 31.99 0.14
N HIS A 6 16.58 31.69 0.47
CA HIS A 6 16.07 31.64 1.84
C HIS A 6 15.67 30.19 2.23
N PRO A 7 16.63 29.28 2.45
CA PRO A 7 16.36 27.88 2.73
C PRO A 7 15.61 27.66 4.05
N ASP A 8 15.93 28.44 5.09
CA ASP A 8 15.29 28.33 6.41
C ASP A 8 13.80 28.68 6.36
N GLU A 9 13.44 29.74 5.66
CA GLU A 9 12.05 30.11 5.44
C GLU A 9 11.32 29.05 4.61
N ALA A 10 11.97 28.52 3.56
CA ALA A 10 11.40 27.47 2.74
C ALA A 10 11.14 26.22 3.57
N LEU A 11 12.07 25.83 4.46
CA LEU A 11 11.92 24.70 5.37
C LEU A 11 10.71 24.88 6.29
N LYS A 12 10.59 26.06 6.93
CA LYS A 12 9.47 26.38 7.82
C LYS A 12 8.10 26.28 7.14
N TYR A 13 7.96 26.86 5.94
CA TYR A 13 6.68 26.79 5.21
C TYR A 13 6.37 25.37 4.75
N GLN A 14 7.39 24.61 4.34
CA GLN A 14 7.20 23.22 3.93
C GLN A 14 6.82 22.33 5.11
N GLU A 15 7.39 22.56 6.30
CA GLU A 15 7.01 21.85 7.52
C GLU A 15 5.53 22.09 7.88
N LEU A 16 5.07 23.34 7.80
CA LEU A 16 3.68 23.68 8.02
C LEU A 16 2.74 22.98 7.01
N ALA A 17 3.16 22.91 5.75
CA ALA A 17 2.40 22.19 4.74
C ALA A 17 2.32 20.68 5.06
N CYS A 18 3.44 20.04 5.40
CA CYS A 18 3.45 18.62 5.79
C CYS A 18 2.54 18.34 7.00
N LYS A 19 2.59 19.21 8.03
CA LYS A 19 1.73 19.11 9.21
C LYS A 19 0.24 19.25 8.85
N GLY A 20 -0.10 20.13 7.91
CA GLY A 20 -1.47 20.32 7.45
C GLY A 20 -2.09 19.10 6.76
N TYR A 21 -1.25 18.15 6.32
CA TYR A 21 -1.64 16.87 5.72
C TYR A 21 -1.24 15.66 6.57
N ASP A 22 -0.96 15.86 7.87
CA ASP A 22 -0.50 14.82 8.80
C ASP A 22 0.67 13.98 8.26
N TRP A 23 1.54 14.60 7.45
CA TRP A 23 2.66 13.96 6.76
C TRP A 23 2.27 12.82 5.82
N ASN A 24 1.03 12.77 5.33
CA ASN A 24 0.56 11.72 4.44
C ASN A 24 0.86 11.97 2.95
N ASP A 25 1.28 13.19 2.60
CA ASP A 25 1.70 13.53 1.23
C ASP A 25 3.22 13.32 1.05
N LYS A 26 3.58 12.22 0.39
CA LYS A 26 4.98 11.84 0.18
C LYS A 26 5.78 12.84 -0.66
N GLU A 27 5.14 13.55 -1.60
CA GLU A 27 5.83 14.58 -2.40
C GLU A 27 6.13 15.82 -1.57
N MET A 28 5.24 16.19 -0.66
CA MET A 28 5.50 17.26 0.31
C MET A 28 6.63 16.88 1.26
N ASN A 29 6.66 15.64 1.72
CA ASN A 29 7.72 15.12 2.59
C ASN A 29 9.08 15.09 1.87
N GLU A 30 9.12 14.73 0.58
CA GLU A 30 10.35 14.82 -0.24
C GLU A 30 10.91 16.25 -0.24
N ARG A 31 10.05 17.24 -0.51
CA ARG A 31 10.47 18.66 -0.52
C ARG A 31 10.95 19.10 0.86
N TYR A 32 10.27 18.68 1.92
CA TYR A 32 10.70 18.97 3.28
C TYR A 32 12.08 18.38 3.58
N ALA A 33 12.31 17.11 3.30
CA ALA A 33 13.58 16.45 3.51
C ALA A 33 14.73 17.10 2.72
N LEU A 34 14.47 17.52 1.48
CA LEU A 34 15.44 18.25 0.64
C LEU A 34 15.78 19.63 1.24
N TYR A 35 14.78 20.37 1.70
CA TYR A 35 15.00 21.68 2.32
C TYR A 35 15.70 21.55 3.67
N HIS A 36 15.36 20.52 4.46
CA HIS A 36 15.99 20.21 5.71
C HIS A 36 17.51 19.95 5.54
N GLU A 37 17.89 19.12 4.57
CA GLU A 37 19.30 18.86 4.26
C GLU A 37 20.06 20.15 3.93
N LYS A 38 19.43 21.09 3.21
CA LYS A 38 20.07 22.34 2.78
C LYS A 38 20.09 23.42 3.86
N ALA A 39 19.04 23.50 4.68
CA ALA A 39 18.90 24.54 5.70
C ALA A 39 19.69 24.18 6.97
N VAL A 40 19.53 22.95 7.45
CA VAL A 40 20.17 22.50 8.68
C VAL A 40 21.66 22.27 8.48
N ASN A 41 22.08 21.90 7.27
CA ASN A 41 23.48 21.60 6.91
C ASN A 41 24.15 20.61 7.92
N ASN A 42 23.35 19.69 8.44
CA ASN A 42 23.78 18.62 9.33
C ASN A 42 23.28 17.28 8.79
N PRO A 43 24.12 16.51 8.09
CA PRO A 43 23.74 15.24 7.48
C PRO A 43 23.16 14.24 8.47
N ALA A 44 23.67 14.19 9.70
CA ALA A 44 23.19 13.25 10.72
C ALA A 44 21.76 13.58 11.20
N GLU A 45 21.40 14.85 11.31
CA GLU A 45 20.03 15.26 11.64
C GLU A 45 19.06 14.95 10.52
N THR A 46 19.46 15.19 9.27
CA THR A 46 18.64 14.84 8.10
C THR A 46 18.49 13.33 7.97
N GLU A 47 19.52 12.54 8.22
CA GLU A 47 19.46 11.08 8.24
C GLU A 47 18.47 10.58 9.32
N LYS A 48 18.49 11.15 10.51
CA LYS A 48 17.56 10.83 11.59
C LYS A 48 16.11 11.16 11.23
N LEU A 49 15.87 12.31 10.62
CA LEU A 49 14.56 12.70 10.10
C LEU A 49 14.05 11.67 9.06
N LEU A 50 14.90 11.33 8.09
CA LEU A 50 14.54 10.37 7.04
C LEU A 50 14.28 8.98 7.62
N SER A 51 15.08 8.53 8.60
CA SER A 51 14.84 7.26 9.31
C SER A 51 13.45 7.25 9.98
N HIS A 52 13.07 8.36 10.62
CA HIS A 52 11.74 8.50 11.23
C HIS A 52 10.62 8.40 10.20
N LEU A 53 10.72 9.15 9.10
CA LEU A 53 9.71 9.12 8.04
C LEU A 53 9.62 7.76 7.32
N ILE A 54 10.71 6.99 7.26
CA ILE A 54 10.72 5.61 6.76
C ILE A 54 9.94 4.69 7.71
N ILE A 55 10.18 4.79 9.02
CA ILE A 55 9.50 3.97 10.04
C ILE A 55 7.99 4.26 10.05
N GLU A 56 7.61 5.52 9.91
CA GLU A 56 6.20 5.95 9.84
C GLU A 56 5.50 5.63 8.50
N GLY A 57 6.19 5.01 7.54
CA GLY A 57 5.65 4.74 6.21
C GLY A 57 5.41 5.97 5.33
N LYS A 58 5.93 7.13 5.75
CA LYS A 58 5.72 8.46 5.15
C LYS A 58 6.81 8.85 4.16
N ALA A 59 7.82 8.00 3.97
CA ALA A 59 8.90 8.22 3.02
C ALA A 59 8.57 7.70 1.62
N SER A 60 9.03 8.44 0.61
CA SER A 60 9.07 7.98 -0.80
C SER A 60 10.36 7.22 -1.10
N GLU A 61 10.43 6.59 -2.28
CA GLU A 61 11.68 5.93 -2.73
C GLU A 61 12.85 6.93 -2.84
N LYS A 62 12.61 8.15 -3.32
CA LYS A 62 13.66 9.19 -3.39
C LYS A 62 14.20 9.58 -1.99
N MET A 63 13.34 9.59 -0.99
CA MET A 63 13.77 9.84 0.39
C MET A 63 14.59 8.68 0.95
N LYS A 64 14.29 7.44 0.58
CA LYS A 64 15.11 6.27 0.93
C LYS A 64 16.48 6.33 0.25
N GLU A 65 16.53 6.75 -1.01
CA GLU A 65 17.79 6.99 -1.73
C GLU A 65 18.61 8.12 -1.08
N GLN A 66 17.95 9.23 -0.69
CA GLN A 66 18.58 10.33 0.05
C GLN A 66 19.15 9.83 1.40
N HIS A 67 18.41 9.03 2.14
CA HIS A 67 18.82 8.40 3.38
C HIS A 67 20.06 7.51 3.16
N LYS A 68 20.02 6.64 2.15
CA LYS A 68 21.16 5.78 1.78
C LYS A 68 22.41 6.62 1.49
N ARG A 69 22.28 7.66 0.68
CA ARG A 69 23.40 8.56 0.34
C ARG A 69 24.02 9.23 1.55
N LEU A 70 23.19 9.76 2.45
CA LEU A 70 23.67 10.43 3.66
C LEU A 70 24.33 9.44 4.62
N PHE A 71 23.76 8.25 4.80
CA PHE A 71 24.33 7.21 5.65
C PHE A 71 25.71 6.77 5.16
N ILE A 72 25.86 6.48 3.86
CA ILE A 72 27.13 6.04 3.24
C ILE A 72 28.19 7.15 3.38
N ALA A 73 27.81 8.41 3.17
CA ALA A 73 28.72 9.53 3.32
C ALA A 73 29.27 9.66 4.76
N ASN A 74 28.49 9.29 5.76
CA ASN A 74 28.87 9.35 7.17
C ASN A 74 29.58 8.08 7.68
N ASN A 75 29.32 6.90 7.10
CA ASN A 75 29.69 5.60 7.68
C ASN A 75 30.63 4.74 6.84
N THR A 76 31.00 5.13 5.62
CA THR A 76 31.98 4.48 4.71
C THR A 76 31.71 3.02 4.33
N LEU A 77 30.66 2.36 4.82
CA LEU A 77 30.38 0.93 4.55
C LEU A 77 28.94 0.76 4.00
N GLU A 78 28.84 0.47 2.72
CA GLU A 78 27.55 0.22 2.06
C GLU A 78 26.82 -1.00 2.65
N THR A 79 27.55 -2.06 3.04
CA THR A 79 26.98 -3.26 3.67
C THR A 79 26.33 -2.99 5.03
N ALA A 80 26.75 -1.93 5.73
CA ALA A 80 26.10 -1.51 6.96
C ALA A 80 24.72 -0.88 6.70
N TYR A 81 24.54 -0.24 5.54
CA TYR A 81 23.25 0.32 5.15
C TYR A 81 22.19 -0.75 4.91
N GLU A 82 22.54 -1.87 4.30
CA GLU A 82 21.59 -2.97 4.05
C GLU A 82 20.96 -3.47 5.36
N LYS A 83 21.79 -3.67 6.39
CA LYS A 83 21.31 -4.06 7.73
C LYS A 83 20.43 -2.99 8.35
N LEU A 84 20.80 -1.71 8.21
CA LEU A 84 19.98 -0.60 8.70
C LEU A 84 18.63 -0.56 7.95
N ALA A 85 18.63 -0.70 6.64
CA ALA A 85 17.42 -0.70 5.83
C ALA A 85 16.45 -1.83 6.23
N GLU A 86 16.98 -3.03 6.47
CA GLU A 86 16.21 -4.16 7.00
C GLU A 86 15.61 -3.85 8.38
N GLN A 87 16.38 -3.25 9.28
CA GLN A 87 15.90 -2.85 10.61
C GLN A 87 14.82 -1.77 10.53
N LEU A 88 14.98 -0.77 9.66
CA LEU A 88 13.98 0.28 9.45
C LEU A 88 12.69 -0.32 8.87
N GLN A 89 12.79 -1.23 7.91
CA GLN A 89 11.64 -1.90 7.33
C GLN A 89 10.92 -2.78 8.37
N TRP A 90 11.66 -3.51 9.20
CA TRP A 90 11.08 -4.29 10.28
C TRP A 90 10.30 -3.41 11.27
N ARG A 91 10.87 -2.24 11.64
CA ARG A 91 10.20 -1.26 12.52
C ARG A 91 8.95 -0.68 11.87
N ALA A 92 9.01 -0.33 10.59
CA ALA A 92 7.86 0.16 9.84
C ALA A 92 6.72 -0.87 9.80
N ASN A 93 7.05 -2.13 9.53
CA ASN A 93 6.08 -3.22 9.54
C ASN A 93 5.48 -3.45 10.94
N ALA A 94 6.28 -3.31 12.00
CA ALA A 94 5.80 -3.44 13.37
C ALA A 94 4.85 -2.29 13.76
N ALA A 95 5.19 -1.04 13.41
CA ALA A 95 4.33 0.13 13.63
C ALA A 95 3.00 0.01 12.89
N MET A 96 3.05 -0.34 11.61
CA MET A 96 1.85 -0.59 10.79
C MET A 96 0.97 -1.70 11.38
N LYS A 97 1.58 -2.76 11.90
CA LYS A 97 0.84 -3.87 12.52
C LYS A 97 0.08 -3.44 13.78
N GLU A 98 0.68 -2.57 14.60
CA GLU A 98 -0.02 -2.05 15.79
C GLU A 98 -1.17 -1.11 15.39
N GLU A 99 -0.96 -0.22 14.42
CA GLU A 99 -2.01 0.66 13.88
C GLU A 99 -3.19 -0.17 13.31
N LEU A 100 -2.87 -1.21 12.53
CA LEU A 100 -3.90 -2.11 11.99
C LEU A 100 -4.69 -2.82 13.10
N LYS A 101 -4.05 -3.22 14.21
CA LYS A 101 -4.75 -3.86 15.33
C LYS A 101 -5.79 -2.94 15.98
N GLU A 102 -5.49 -1.64 16.09
CA GLU A 102 -6.40 -0.65 16.65
C GLU A 102 -7.61 -0.39 15.73
N SER A 103 -7.42 -0.52 14.41
CA SER A 103 -8.47 -0.31 13.41
C SER A 103 -9.25 -1.59 13.06
N MET A 104 -8.84 -2.77 13.57
CA MET A 104 -9.51 -4.04 13.29
C MET A 104 -10.94 -4.07 13.83
N MET A 105 -11.89 -4.32 12.94
CA MET A 105 -13.25 -4.68 13.32
C MET A 105 -13.28 -6.15 13.76
N ASN A 106 -13.83 -6.43 14.93
CA ASN A 106 -14.04 -7.79 15.44
C ASN A 106 -15.52 -8.17 15.34
N GLU A 107 -16.02 -8.18 14.10
CA GLU A 107 -17.41 -8.48 13.79
C GLU A 107 -17.49 -9.69 12.84
N PRO A 108 -18.56 -10.49 12.89
CA PRO A 108 -18.78 -11.55 11.91
C PRO A 108 -18.87 -10.96 10.49
N ALA A 109 -18.06 -11.49 9.58
CA ALA A 109 -18.12 -11.08 8.18
C ALA A 109 -19.48 -11.43 7.57
N PRO A 110 -20.11 -10.53 6.79
CA PRO A 110 -21.36 -10.83 6.09
C PRO A 110 -21.23 -12.04 5.19
N ALA A 111 -22.23 -12.94 5.24
CA ALA A 111 -22.24 -14.13 4.43
C ALA A 111 -22.45 -13.78 2.95
N PHE A 112 -21.77 -14.48 2.07
CA PHE A 112 -21.99 -14.41 0.64
C PHE A 112 -21.90 -15.78 -0.03
N ALA A 113 -22.52 -15.89 -1.22
CA ALA A 113 -22.33 -16.99 -2.14
C ALA A 113 -22.38 -16.42 -3.56
N LEU A 114 -21.24 -16.37 -4.23
CA LEU A 114 -21.06 -15.79 -5.57
C LEU A 114 -20.54 -16.84 -6.53
N LYS A 115 -20.77 -16.62 -7.83
CA LYS A 115 -20.18 -17.44 -8.88
C LYS A 115 -18.79 -16.93 -9.24
N ASP A 116 -17.87 -17.85 -9.49
CA ASP A 116 -16.59 -17.55 -10.10
C ASP A 116 -16.71 -17.47 -11.65
N LEU A 117 -15.63 -17.10 -12.33
CA LEU A 117 -15.58 -17.01 -13.80
C LEU A 117 -15.80 -18.37 -14.50
N ALA A 118 -15.66 -19.48 -13.79
CA ALA A 118 -15.93 -20.82 -14.30
C ALA A 118 -17.38 -21.29 -14.02
N GLY A 119 -18.17 -20.46 -13.31
CA GLY A 119 -19.56 -20.74 -12.95
C GLY A 119 -19.75 -21.55 -11.66
N ASN A 120 -18.66 -21.86 -10.92
CA ASN A 120 -18.75 -22.53 -9.64
C ASN A 120 -19.21 -21.54 -8.56
N THR A 121 -19.99 -22.02 -7.60
CA THR A 121 -20.40 -21.19 -6.48
C THR A 121 -19.36 -21.26 -5.35
N VAL A 122 -18.86 -20.10 -4.92
CA VAL A 122 -17.98 -19.93 -3.77
C VAL A 122 -18.74 -19.19 -2.69
N SER A 123 -18.80 -19.78 -1.48
CA SER A 123 -19.43 -19.16 -0.32
C SER A 123 -18.43 -18.92 0.81
N LEU A 124 -18.67 -17.89 1.63
CA LEU A 124 -17.86 -17.63 2.80
C LEU A 124 -17.88 -18.82 3.78
N GLU A 125 -19.03 -19.51 3.89
CA GLU A 125 -19.19 -20.71 4.72
C GLU A 125 -18.24 -21.84 4.32
N SER A 126 -18.00 -22.02 3.01
CA SER A 126 -17.08 -23.06 2.50
C SER A 126 -15.61 -22.78 2.80
N LEU A 127 -15.30 -21.58 3.28
CA LEU A 127 -13.95 -21.11 3.56
C LEU A 127 -13.64 -21.00 5.06
N LYS A 128 -14.54 -21.56 5.90
CA LYS A 128 -14.30 -21.58 7.36
C LYS A 128 -12.96 -22.23 7.72
N GLY A 129 -12.28 -21.60 8.68
CA GLY A 129 -10.94 -22.01 9.11
C GLY A 129 -9.80 -21.45 8.29
N LYS A 130 -10.09 -20.65 7.24
CA LYS A 130 -9.10 -19.98 6.40
C LYS A 130 -9.10 -18.48 6.65
N VAL A 131 -7.98 -17.85 6.38
CA VAL A 131 -7.88 -16.40 6.24
C VAL A 131 -8.36 -16.06 4.83
N VAL A 132 -9.41 -15.26 4.72
CA VAL A 132 -9.98 -14.83 3.44
C VAL A 132 -9.66 -13.36 3.22
N VAL A 133 -8.98 -13.07 2.12
CA VAL A 133 -8.71 -11.70 1.64
C VAL A 133 -9.72 -11.39 0.55
N LEU A 134 -10.57 -10.39 0.77
CA LEU A 134 -11.53 -9.90 -0.22
C LEU A 134 -11.01 -8.58 -0.79
N ASP A 135 -10.88 -8.52 -2.12
CA ASP A 135 -10.58 -7.29 -2.88
C ASP A 135 -11.79 -6.97 -3.76
N PHE A 136 -12.46 -5.86 -3.49
CA PHE A 136 -13.60 -5.40 -4.28
C PHE A 136 -13.13 -4.45 -5.38
N TRP A 137 -13.45 -4.78 -6.64
CA TRP A 137 -12.90 -4.07 -7.78
C TRP A 137 -13.88 -3.98 -8.95
N ALA A 138 -13.54 -3.19 -9.96
CA ALA A 138 -14.19 -3.15 -11.26
C ALA A 138 -13.17 -2.83 -12.36
N THR A 139 -13.45 -3.19 -13.60
CA THR A 139 -12.55 -2.94 -14.73
C THR A 139 -12.29 -1.45 -14.99
N TRP A 140 -13.21 -0.58 -14.60
CA TRP A 140 -13.07 0.88 -14.70
C TRP A 140 -12.39 1.54 -13.47
N CYS A 141 -12.21 0.80 -12.38
CA CYS A 141 -11.60 1.32 -11.14
C CYS A 141 -10.09 1.50 -11.29
N GLY A 142 -9.64 2.73 -11.48
CA GLY A 142 -8.22 3.07 -11.61
C GLY A 142 -7.37 2.69 -10.39
N PRO A 143 -7.74 3.16 -9.16
CA PRO A 143 -7.03 2.81 -7.93
C PRO A 143 -6.95 1.31 -7.67
N CYS A 144 -8.05 0.56 -7.91
CA CYS A 144 -8.06 -0.90 -7.74
C CYS A 144 -7.01 -1.57 -8.65
N LYS A 145 -6.95 -1.16 -9.92
CA LYS A 145 -5.97 -1.69 -10.87
C LYS A 145 -4.52 -1.34 -10.52
N ALA A 146 -4.32 -0.22 -9.86
CA ALA A 146 -2.99 0.20 -9.40
C ALA A 146 -2.44 -0.69 -8.26
N SER A 147 -3.31 -1.31 -7.44
CA SER A 147 -2.91 -2.25 -6.38
C SER A 147 -2.62 -3.67 -6.90
N PHE A 148 -3.10 -4.04 -8.08
CA PHE A 148 -3.05 -5.41 -8.60
C PHE A 148 -1.66 -6.03 -8.73
N PRO A 149 -0.59 -5.31 -9.12
CA PRO A 149 0.75 -5.89 -9.10
C PRO A 149 1.16 -6.38 -7.71
N GLY A 150 0.93 -5.57 -6.66
CA GLY A 150 1.20 -5.96 -5.27
C GLY A 150 0.29 -7.10 -4.78
N MET A 151 -0.98 -7.12 -5.21
CA MET A 151 -1.90 -8.22 -4.91
C MET A 151 -1.47 -9.52 -5.60
N GLN A 152 -0.95 -9.45 -6.84
CA GLN A 152 -0.41 -10.63 -7.52
C GLN A 152 0.83 -11.20 -6.79
N ASP A 153 1.70 -10.32 -6.29
CA ASP A 153 2.84 -10.74 -5.48
C ASP A 153 2.38 -11.44 -4.19
N ALA A 154 1.32 -10.94 -3.55
CA ALA A 154 0.72 -11.57 -2.38
C ALA A 154 0.11 -12.94 -2.73
N VAL A 155 -0.66 -13.03 -3.81
CA VAL A 155 -1.21 -14.30 -4.31
C VAL A 155 -0.11 -15.31 -4.56
N ASN A 156 0.97 -14.92 -5.25
CA ASN A 156 2.11 -15.77 -5.54
C ASN A 156 2.82 -16.25 -4.25
N LYS A 157 2.98 -15.35 -3.28
CA LYS A 157 3.62 -15.65 -1.99
C LYS A 157 2.87 -16.72 -1.19
N PHE A 158 1.55 -16.72 -1.25
CA PHE A 158 0.70 -17.64 -0.51
C PHE A 158 0.14 -18.79 -1.38
N ALA A 159 0.59 -18.94 -2.64
CA ALA A 159 0.07 -19.94 -3.58
C ALA A 159 0.18 -21.39 -3.09
N SER A 160 1.15 -21.69 -2.20
CA SER A 160 1.33 -23.00 -1.59
C SER A 160 0.65 -23.17 -0.23
N SER A 161 -0.07 -22.16 0.24
CA SER A 161 -0.75 -22.17 1.54
C SER A 161 -2.22 -22.51 1.38
N ASP A 162 -2.68 -23.57 2.05
CA ASP A 162 -4.09 -23.90 2.11
C ASP A 162 -4.87 -23.06 3.16
N GLU A 163 -4.15 -22.23 3.92
CA GLU A 163 -4.72 -21.42 5.01
C GLU A 163 -5.20 -20.04 4.55
N VAL A 164 -4.72 -19.54 3.41
CA VAL A 164 -5.04 -18.20 2.92
C VAL A 164 -5.70 -18.28 1.55
N VAL A 165 -6.82 -17.58 1.39
CA VAL A 165 -7.56 -17.50 0.13
C VAL A 165 -7.73 -16.04 -0.28
N PHE A 166 -7.37 -15.71 -1.51
CA PHE A 166 -7.60 -14.39 -2.11
C PHE A 166 -8.78 -14.47 -3.06
N LEU A 167 -9.78 -13.61 -2.86
CA LEU A 167 -10.98 -13.52 -3.70
C LEU A 167 -11.11 -12.08 -4.19
N PHE A 168 -11.18 -11.93 -5.51
CA PHE A 168 -11.33 -10.65 -6.18
C PHE A 168 -12.78 -10.50 -6.62
N VAL A 169 -13.56 -9.74 -5.85
CA VAL A 169 -15.01 -9.56 -6.07
C VAL A 169 -15.24 -8.46 -7.09
N ASP A 170 -15.57 -8.83 -8.32
CA ASP A 170 -15.96 -7.90 -9.38
C ASP A 170 -17.38 -7.37 -9.09
N THR A 171 -17.47 -6.06 -8.89
CA THR A 171 -18.71 -5.38 -8.51
C THR A 171 -18.83 -4.03 -9.20
N TRP A 172 -20.05 -3.46 -9.24
CA TRP A 172 -20.35 -2.20 -9.94
C TRP A 172 -19.89 -2.16 -11.41
N GLU A 173 -19.72 -3.32 -12.02
CA GLU A 173 -19.30 -3.40 -13.41
C GLU A 173 -20.36 -2.79 -14.33
N ARG A 174 -19.89 -2.01 -15.32
CA ARG A 174 -20.75 -1.26 -16.25
C ARG A 174 -20.98 -1.95 -17.57
N ALA A 175 -20.20 -2.98 -17.88
CA ALA A 175 -20.33 -3.75 -19.10
C ALA A 175 -21.63 -4.55 -19.12
N GLU A 176 -22.22 -4.75 -20.30
CA GLU A 176 -23.38 -5.59 -20.49
C GLU A 176 -23.11 -7.06 -20.12
N ASP A 177 -21.97 -7.59 -20.58
CA ASP A 177 -21.46 -8.90 -20.17
C ASP A 177 -20.33 -8.69 -19.14
N LYS A 178 -20.72 -8.60 -17.86
CA LYS A 178 -19.81 -8.35 -16.75
C LYS A 178 -18.76 -9.45 -16.60
N ALA A 179 -19.18 -10.71 -16.67
CA ALA A 179 -18.30 -11.86 -16.52
C ALA A 179 -17.22 -11.90 -17.60
N LYS A 180 -17.63 -11.70 -18.87
CA LYS A 180 -16.68 -11.63 -19.98
C LYS A 180 -15.70 -10.47 -19.84
N ASN A 181 -16.19 -9.29 -19.44
CA ASN A 181 -15.37 -8.09 -19.28
C ASN A 181 -14.30 -8.28 -18.19
N ALA A 182 -14.69 -8.80 -17.03
CA ALA A 182 -13.77 -9.12 -15.95
C ALA A 182 -12.73 -10.17 -16.36
N LYS A 183 -13.18 -11.24 -17.03
CA LYS A 183 -12.30 -12.30 -17.54
C LYS A 183 -11.28 -11.78 -18.53
N ASP A 184 -11.73 -11.07 -19.57
CA ASP A 184 -10.85 -10.51 -20.61
C ASP A 184 -9.81 -9.57 -20.01
N PHE A 185 -10.19 -8.76 -19.00
CA PHE A 185 -9.26 -7.88 -18.31
C PHE A 185 -8.17 -8.67 -17.57
N ILE A 186 -8.54 -9.62 -16.72
CA ILE A 186 -7.61 -10.44 -15.92
C ILE A 186 -6.64 -11.22 -16.82
N GLU A 187 -7.17 -11.88 -17.86
CA GLU A 187 -6.36 -12.65 -18.81
C GLU A 187 -5.40 -11.75 -19.61
N SER A 188 -5.85 -10.57 -20.06
CA SER A 188 -5.02 -9.62 -20.82
C SER A 188 -3.83 -9.10 -20.03
N LYS A 189 -3.92 -9.11 -18.69
CA LYS A 189 -2.86 -8.65 -17.77
C LYS A 189 -2.04 -9.79 -17.20
N GLY A 190 -2.44 -11.04 -17.42
CA GLY A 190 -1.74 -12.23 -16.93
C GLY A 190 -1.88 -12.42 -15.41
N TYR A 191 -2.94 -11.89 -14.79
CA TYR A 191 -3.19 -12.11 -13.38
C TYR A 191 -3.79 -13.50 -13.12
N SER A 192 -3.41 -14.14 -12.01
CA SER A 192 -3.93 -15.44 -11.57
C SER A 192 -4.98 -15.31 -10.47
N PHE A 193 -5.83 -14.30 -10.56
CA PHE A 193 -6.83 -13.97 -9.55
C PHE A 193 -8.04 -14.90 -9.60
N HIS A 194 -8.50 -15.33 -8.41
CA HIS A 194 -9.79 -16.01 -8.27
C HIS A 194 -10.89 -14.95 -8.22
N VAL A 195 -11.53 -14.69 -9.34
CA VAL A 195 -12.55 -13.65 -9.49
C VAL A 195 -13.92 -14.21 -9.17
N LEU A 196 -14.67 -13.50 -8.34
CA LEU A 196 -16.08 -13.73 -8.05
C LEU A 196 -16.91 -12.59 -8.63
N LEU A 197 -18.13 -12.88 -9.06
CA LEU A 197 -19.02 -11.94 -9.74
C LEU A 197 -20.15 -11.52 -8.80
N ASP A 198 -20.13 -10.28 -8.30
CA ASP A 198 -21.22 -9.63 -7.57
C ASP A 198 -22.09 -8.82 -8.54
N GLU A 199 -22.76 -9.52 -9.48
CA GLU A 199 -23.51 -8.91 -10.58
C GLU A 199 -24.62 -7.97 -10.13
N GLU A 200 -25.22 -8.25 -8.95
CA GLU A 200 -26.31 -7.47 -8.35
C GLU A 200 -25.82 -6.42 -7.35
N ASN A 201 -24.51 -6.34 -7.11
CA ASN A 201 -23.84 -5.44 -6.14
C ASN A 201 -24.32 -5.63 -4.69
N LYS A 202 -24.89 -6.78 -4.35
CA LYS A 202 -25.43 -7.05 -3.02
C LYS A 202 -24.35 -7.31 -1.99
N VAL A 203 -23.26 -7.95 -2.39
CA VAL A 203 -22.18 -8.29 -1.47
C VAL A 203 -21.41 -7.04 -1.10
N VAL A 204 -21.06 -6.19 -2.05
CA VAL A 204 -20.38 -4.92 -1.78
C VAL A 204 -21.22 -4.01 -0.86
N GLU A 205 -22.55 -4.00 -1.03
CA GLU A 205 -23.45 -3.20 -0.18
C GLU A 205 -23.48 -3.69 1.27
N VAL A 206 -23.55 -5.02 1.52
CA VAL A 206 -23.57 -5.54 2.89
C VAL A 206 -22.20 -5.42 3.58
N TYR A 207 -21.11 -5.30 2.83
CA TYR A 207 -19.78 -4.96 3.34
C TYR A 207 -19.58 -3.45 3.53
N GLN A 208 -20.57 -2.61 3.18
CA GLN A 208 -20.60 -1.16 3.39
C GLN A 208 -19.43 -0.41 2.73
N LEU A 209 -19.09 -0.80 1.50
CA LEU A 209 -18.02 -0.22 0.70
C LEU A 209 -18.54 0.80 -0.32
#